data_1b200132dee0365bc269c3e5ccd0ab90
#
_entry.id   1b200132dee0365bc269c3e5ccd0ab90
#
_cell.length_a   1.000
_cell.length_b   1.000
_cell.length_c   1.000
_cell.angle_alpha   90.00
_cell.angle_beta   90.00
_cell.angle_gamma   90.00
#
_symmetry.space_group_name_H-M   'P 1'
#
loop_
_entity.id
_entity.type
_entity.pdbx_description
1 polymer ?
#
loop_
_entity_poly.entity_id
_entity_poly.type
_entity_poly.pdbx_seq_one_letter_code
_entity_poly.pdbx_strand_id
1 'polypeptide(L)'
;WESDGRLPGDFTFGVIALGQGALVVALAVVAPAMYRRAPDARTAMHGFGGPAVAMLACALGGVMTGGVAQRVGDWLDGPGTPGEHGGTIAGPPVLLTWQASVIPPLLVVLLALAAVLAVRTWRAGRALAAQVEADYPGEDPDWVRTRRIARIRARAALTDHAPTILGVTSAATLLLGAAALAGAWTTGQVPGRAAAEAPGFIASLAQTAQALGSWMIGFGFILFVTWGRRAYRDPAARRTIGILWDVGTFWPRAAHPFAPPCYAERAVPDLTWRMATWTDRTGGRLVISGHSQGSVLSAAAVWQLPLRTRRRVALLTYGSPLERLYGRWFPQYFGPACLDGLRQEVHCWRNLWRPTDPIGGPVHVTSPTQPEVDRAALKDPLAYGRTREQPLPAPVLGHSEYQADPAFDEERKALLDRLPPAALPRQRPEAVRIQGSSGRSSG
;
A
#
# COMPACT_ATOMS: atom_id res chain seq x y z
N TRP A 1 -13.11 46.05 1.83
CA TRP A 1 -11.66 45.79 2.03
C TRP A 1 -11.03 45.68 0.65
N GLU A 2 -10.48 46.74 0.15
CA GLU A 2 -9.69 46.74 -1.07
C GLU A 2 -8.28 46.25 -0.67
N SER A 3 -7.84 45.14 -1.25
CA SER A 3 -6.49 44.64 -1.06
C SER A 3 -5.83 44.53 -2.43
N ASP A 4 -5.07 45.53 -2.78
CA ASP A 4 -4.18 45.54 -3.95
C ASP A 4 -2.90 44.68 -3.72
N GLY A 5 -2.80 44.07 -2.55
CA GLY A 5 -1.61 43.32 -2.14
C GLY A 5 -1.77 41.82 -2.25
N ARG A 6 -0.66 41.15 -2.52
CA ARG A 6 -0.55 39.70 -2.37
C ARG A 6 -0.78 39.31 -0.91
N LEU A 7 -1.46 38.16 -0.68
CA LEU A 7 -1.65 37.66 0.68
C LEU A 7 -0.29 37.44 1.36
N PRO A 8 -0.15 37.80 2.65
CA PRO A 8 1.05 37.45 3.42
C PRO A 8 1.29 35.91 3.36
N GLY A 9 2.48 35.52 2.91
CA GLY A 9 2.82 34.08 2.77
C GLY A 9 2.84 33.54 1.34
N ASP A 10 2.48 34.31 0.32
CA ASP A 10 2.54 33.90 -1.08
C ASP A 10 3.96 33.39 -1.46
N PHE A 11 4.99 34.12 -1.01
CA PHE A 11 6.38 33.70 -1.17
C PHE A 11 6.67 32.34 -0.50
N THR A 12 6.14 32.11 0.70
CA THR A 12 6.34 30.86 1.46
C THR A 12 5.73 29.67 0.74
N PHE A 13 4.53 29.82 0.15
CA PHE A 13 3.91 28.78 -0.67
C PHE A 13 4.77 28.41 -1.89
N GLY A 14 5.32 29.40 -2.58
CA GLY A 14 6.23 29.20 -3.69
C GLY A 14 7.50 28.43 -3.29
N VAL A 15 8.13 28.82 -2.18
CA VAL A 15 9.33 28.17 -1.67
C VAL A 15 9.07 26.73 -1.25
N ILE A 16 7.96 26.46 -0.56
CA ILE A 16 7.58 25.09 -0.19
C ILE A 16 7.35 24.23 -1.43
N ALA A 17 6.59 24.73 -2.40
CA ALA A 17 6.31 24.01 -3.64
C ALA A 17 7.60 23.69 -4.44
N LEU A 18 8.50 24.67 -4.56
CA LEU A 18 9.80 24.48 -5.20
C LEU A 18 10.67 23.46 -4.44
N GLY A 19 10.72 23.56 -3.12
CA GLY A 19 11.45 22.63 -2.26
C GLY A 19 10.94 21.19 -2.40
N GLN A 20 9.63 20.98 -2.38
CA GLN A 20 8.99 19.69 -2.63
C GLN A 20 9.30 19.18 -4.03
N GLY A 21 9.18 20.04 -5.04
CA GLY A 21 9.52 19.70 -6.43
C GLY A 21 10.99 19.27 -6.58
N ALA A 22 11.92 20.00 -5.99
CA ALA A 22 13.33 19.68 -5.99
C ALA A 22 13.62 18.32 -5.34
N LEU A 23 12.98 18.02 -4.20
CA LEU A 23 13.10 16.72 -3.54
C LEU A 23 12.53 15.56 -4.40
N VAL A 24 11.41 15.76 -5.05
CA VAL A 24 10.83 14.76 -5.97
C VAL A 24 11.75 14.51 -7.16
N VAL A 25 12.33 15.57 -7.74
CA VAL A 25 13.32 15.46 -8.82
C VAL A 25 14.57 14.71 -8.35
N ALA A 26 15.11 15.05 -7.18
CA ALA A 26 16.24 14.34 -6.61
C ALA A 26 15.94 12.84 -6.41
N LEU A 27 14.77 12.50 -5.90
CA LEU A 27 14.33 11.10 -5.79
C LEU A 27 14.19 10.44 -7.16
N ALA A 28 13.66 11.15 -8.17
CA ALA A 28 13.50 10.64 -9.52
C ALA A 28 14.85 10.38 -10.24
N VAL A 29 15.93 11.01 -9.80
CA VAL A 29 17.31 10.75 -10.28
C VAL A 29 17.96 9.60 -9.48
N VAL A 30 17.89 9.68 -8.16
CA VAL A 30 18.59 8.73 -7.27
C VAL A 30 17.99 7.33 -7.32
N ALA A 31 16.65 7.20 -7.25
CA ALA A 31 16.01 5.90 -7.16
C ALA A 31 16.22 5.00 -8.39
N PRO A 32 16.09 5.49 -9.65
CA PRO A 32 16.45 4.70 -10.83
C PRO A 32 17.96 4.42 -10.94
N ALA A 33 18.82 5.32 -10.46
CA ALA A 33 20.24 5.09 -10.41
C ALA A 33 20.60 3.94 -9.44
N MET A 34 19.94 3.87 -8.30
CA MET A 34 20.05 2.74 -7.38
C MET A 34 19.52 1.43 -8.00
N TYR A 35 18.36 1.50 -8.66
CA TYR A 35 17.81 0.34 -9.36
C TYR A 35 18.77 -0.24 -10.40
N ARG A 36 19.47 0.62 -11.17
CA ARG A 36 20.45 0.18 -12.17
C ARG A 36 21.64 -0.58 -11.58
N ARG A 37 21.96 -0.38 -10.31
CA ARG A 37 23.07 -1.09 -9.63
C ARG A 37 22.69 -2.54 -9.27
N ALA A 38 21.41 -2.81 -9.02
CA ALA A 38 20.89 -4.13 -8.73
C ALA A 38 19.50 -4.28 -9.36
N PRO A 39 19.42 -4.46 -10.70
CA PRO A 39 18.14 -4.51 -11.41
C PRO A 39 17.40 -5.80 -11.07
N ASP A 40 16.12 -5.66 -10.73
CA ASP A 40 15.18 -6.76 -10.59
C ASP A 40 13.89 -6.42 -11.35
N ALA A 41 13.51 -7.29 -12.28
CA ALA A 41 12.32 -7.12 -13.12
C ALA A 41 11.01 -7.02 -12.31
N ARG A 42 11.00 -7.52 -11.07
CA ARG A 42 9.85 -7.44 -10.17
C ARG A 42 9.71 -6.10 -9.47
N THR A 43 10.77 -5.28 -9.44
CA THR A 43 10.73 -3.95 -8.83
C THR A 43 9.72 -3.05 -9.53
N ALA A 44 8.80 -2.46 -8.78
CA ALA A 44 7.76 -1.58 -9.31
C ALA A 44 8.37 -0.39 -10.06
N MET A 45 7.92 -0.19 -11.31
CA MET A 45 8.30 0.95 -12.15
C MET A 45 9.82 1.13 -12.32
N HIS A 46 10.62 0.06 -12.22
CA HIS A 46 12.10 0.13 -12.38
C HIS A 46 12.77 1.19 -11.47
N GLY A 47 12.29 1.31 -10.24
CA GLY A 47 12.78 2.27 -9.24
C GLY A 47 12.03 3.60 -9.20
N PHE A 48 11.16 3.90 -10.18
CA PHE A 48 10.36 5.14 -10.15
C PHE A 48 9.15 5.10 -9.20
N GLY A 49 8.86 3.96 -8.56
CA GLY A 49 7.71 3.82 -7.66
C GLY A 49 7.72 4.83 -6.49
N GLY A 50 8.86 4.98 -5.82
CA GLY A 50 9.00 5.96 -4.73
C GLY A 50 8.81 7.41 -5.17
N PRO A 51 9.54 7.90 -6.19
CA PRO A 51 9.32 9.23 -6.77
C PRO A 51 7.89 9.50 -7.21
N ALA A 52 7.22 8.52 -7.84
CA ALA A 52 5.83 8.65 -8.28
C ALA A 52 4.87 8.83 -7.10
N VAL A 53 5.02 8.03 -6.04
CA VAL A 53 4.22 8.17 -4.81
C VAL A 53 4.49 9.52 -4.14
N ALA A 54 5.76 9.94 -4.04
CA ALA A 54 6.12 11.24 -3.46
C ALA A 54 5.50 12.40 -4.23
N MET A 55 5.57 12.37 -5.57
CA MET A 55 4.94 13.37 -6.43
C MET A 55 3.42 13.43 -6.23
N LEU A 56 2.74 12.28 -6.23
CA LEU A 56 1.29 12.22 -6.03
C LEU A 56 0.89 12.70 -4.62
N ALA A 57 1.69 12.40 -3.60
CA ALA A 57 1.47 12.89 -2.24
C ALA A 57 1.61 14.42 -2.17
N CYS A 58 2.62 15.00 -2.84
CA CYS A 58 2.77 16.44 -2.95
C CYS A 58 1.61 17.08 -3.71
N ALA A 59 1.17 16.47 -4.83
CA ALA A 59 0.03 16.96 -5.61
C ALA A 59 -1.27 16.92 -4.77
N LEU A 60 -1.51 15.83 -4.04
CA LEU A 60 -2.67 15.71 -3.15
C LEU A 60 -2.61 16.75 -2.02
N GLY A 61 -1.45 16.95 -1.40
CA GLY A 61 -1.23 18.01 -0.40
C GLY A 61 -1.53 19.39 -0.96
N GLY A 62 -1.07 19.67 -2.19
CA GLY A 62 -1.35 20.92 -2.91
C GLY A 62 -2.84 21.11 -3.18
N VAL A 63 -3.55 20.07 -3.60
CA VAL A 63 -5.01 20.12 -3.79
C VAL A 63 -5.73 20.37 -2.47
N MET A 64 -5.29 19.74 -1.38
CA MET A 64 -5.94 19.90 -0.06
C MET A 64 -5.73 21.31 0.53
N THR A 65 -4.57 21.90 0.35
CA THR A 65 -4.26 23.24 0.89
C THR A 65 -4.62 24.36 -0.09
N GLY A 66 -4.11 24.28 -1.32
CA GLY A 66 -4.36 25.25 -2.37
C GLY A 66 -5.82 25.25 -2.84
N GLY A 67 -6.47 24.06 -2.83
CA GLY A 67 -7.88 23.95 -3.17
C GLY A 67 -8.82 24.64 -2.18
N VAL A 68 -8.50 24.59 -0.88
CA VAL A 68 -9.26 25.36 0.12
C VAL A 68 -9.09 26.86 -0.12
N ALA A 69 -7.85 27.31 -0.33
CA ALA A 69 -7.56 28.72 -0.61
C ALA A 69 -8.27 29.19 -1.89
N GLN A 70 -8.23 28.39 -2.95
CA GLN A 70 -8.91 28.66 -4.21
C GLN A 70 -10.44 28.78 -4.00
N ARG A 71 -11.05 27.86 -3.27
CA ARG A 71 -12.51 27.86 -3.06
C ARG A 71 -12.97 29.00 -2.15
N VAL A 72 -12.19 29.35 -1.14
CA VAL A 72 -12.47 30.50 -0.28
C VAL A 72 -12.32 31.81 -1.05
N GLY A 73 -11.26 31.94 -1.86
CA GLY A 73 -11.07 33.11 -2.73
C GLY A 73 -12.22 33.29 -3.73
N ASP A 74 -12.65 32.23 -4.38
CA ASP A 74 -13.77 32.18 -5.31
C ASP A 74 -15.11 32.54 -4.62
N TRP A 75 -15.32 32.11 -3.39
CA TRP A 75 -16.49 32.48 -2.61
C TRP A 75 -16.50 33.97 -2.19
N LEU A 76 -15.34 34.51 -1.82
CA LEU A 76 -15.19 35.91 -1.43
C LEU A 76 -15.32 36.87 -2.61
N ASP A 77 -14.96 36.43 -3.81
CA ASP A 77 -15.08 37.21 -5.06
C ASP A 77 -16.54 37.47 -5.47
N GLY A 78 -17.49 36.70 -4.95
CA GLY A 78 -18.93 36.92 -5.14
C GLY A 78 -19.61 35.92 -6.13
N PRO A 79 -20.79 36.27 -6.63
CA PRO A 79 -21.68 35.31 -7.35
C PRO A 79 -21.32 35.11 -8.82
N GLY A 80 -20.06 35.06 -9.17
CA GLY A 80 -19.61 34.72 -10.53
C GLY A 80 -19.61 33.23 -10.82
N THR A 81 -19.29 32.83 -12.05
CA THR A 81 -18.93 31.44 -12.38
C THR A 81 -17.67 31.08 -11.62
N PRO A 82 -17.58 29.89 -10.97
CA PRO A 82 -16.39 29.52 -10.21
C PRO A 82 -15.10 29.70 -11.03
N GLY A 83 -14.17 30.49 -10.45
CA GLY A 83 -12.90 30.85 -11.08
C GLY A 83 -12.94 32.08 -11.99
N GLU A 84 -14.05 32.78 -12.15
CA GLU A 84 -14.15 34.08 -12.83
C GLU A 84 -14.26 35.19 -11.80
N HIS A 85 -13.63 36.36 -12.10
CA HIS A 85 -13.79 37.57 -11.25
C HIS A 85 -15.21 38.09 -11.37
N GLY A 86 -15.90 38.19 -10.24
CA GLY A 86 -17.27 38.69 -10.17
C GLY A 86 -17.46 39.95 -9.31
N GLY A 87 -16.45 40.33 -8.52
CA GLY A 87 -16.57 41.39 -7.54
C GLY A 87 -15.37 42.34 -7.46
N THR A 88 -15.36 43.15 -6.39
CA THR A 88 -14.30 44.13 -6.08
C THR A 88 -13.08 43.49 -5.39
N ILE A 89 -13.21 42.25 -4.94
CA ILE A 89 -12.13 41.48 -4.31
C ILE A 89 -11.45 40.64 -5.39
N ALA A 90 -10.12 40.64 -5.39
CA ALA A 90 -9.38 39.74 -6.30
C ALA A 90 -9.74 38.31 -6.05
N GLY A 91 -10.14 37.61 -7.11
CA GLY A 91 -10.49 36.17 -7.07
C GLY A 91 -9.31 35.29 -6.74
N PRO A 92 -9.49 33.96 -6.83
CA PRO A 92 -8.44 33.02 -6.50
C PRO A 92 -7.20 33.22 -7.39
N PRO A 93 -5.99 32.94 -6.87
CA PRO A 93 -4.77 33.03 -7.65
C PRO A 93 -4.86 32.22 -8.94
N VAL A 94 -4.40 32.80 -10.05
CA VAL A 94 -4.47 32.20 -11.40
C VAL A 94 -3.93 30.77 -11.41
N LEU A 95 -2.79 30.53 -10.76
CA LEU A 95 -2.17 29.21 -10.67
C LEU A 95 -3.10 28.18 -10.01
N LEU A 96 -3.79 28.56 -8.93
CA LEU A 96 -4.69 27.65 -8.23
C LEU A 96 -5.93 27.30 -9.08
N THR A 97 -6.43 28.26 -9.86
CA THR A 97 -7.52 28.02 -10.81
C THR A 97 -7.09 27.07 -11.93
N TRP A 98 -5.87 27.20 -12.46
CA TRP A 98 -5.31 26.24 -13.41
C TRP A 98 -5.14 24.84 -12.79
N GLN A 99 -4.64 24.73 -11.56
CA GLN A 99 -4.53 23.45 -10.85
C GLN A 99 -5.90 22.81 -10.61
N ALA A 100 -6.90 23.61 -10.28
CA ALA A 100 -8.28 23.12 -10.17
C ALA A 100 -8.79 22.55 -11.50
N SER A 101 -8.53 23.24 -12.60
CA SER A 101 -8.98 22.85 -13.94
C SER A 101 -8.33 21.55 -14.46
N VAL A 102 -7.24 21.08 -13.85
CA VAL A 102 -6.60 19.80 -14.16
C VAL A 102 -7.42 18.58 -13.68
N ILE A 103 -8.23 18.76 -12.63
CA ILE A 103 -8.95 17.65 -12.00
C ILE A 103 -9.92 16.93 -12.94
N PRO A 104 -10.80 17.64 -13.71
CA PRO A 104 -11.71 16.96 -14.62
C PRO A 104 -10.99 16.13 -15.71
N PRO A 105 -10.01 16.63 -16.47
CA PRO A 105 -9.31 15.83 -17.45
C PRO A 105 -8.51 14.67 -16.81
N LEU A 106 -7.93 14.85 -15.64
CA LEU A 106 -7.29 13.76 -14.89
C LEU A 106 -8.31 12.66 -14.56
N LEU A 107 -9.51 13.03 -14.11
CA LEU A 107 -10.58 12.07 -13.84
C LEU A 107 -10.99 11.29 -15.11
N VAL A 108 -11.05 11.95 -16.26
CA VAL A 108 -11.33 11.28 -17.55
C VAL A 108 -10.25 10.24 -17.86
N VAL A 109 -8.98 10.56 -17.68
CA VAL A 109 -7.87 9.61 -17.85
C VAL A 109 -8.00 8.41 -16.90
N LEU A 110 -8.33 8.66 -15.63
CA LEU A 110 -8.52 7.60 -14.64
C LEU A 110 -9.73 6.71 -14.96
N LEU A 111 -10.83 7.29 -15.43
CA LEU A 111 -12.01 6.54 -15.86
C LEU A 111 -11.71 5.69 -17.10
N ALA A 112 -10.98 6.23 -18.08
CA ALA A 112 -10.53 5.47 -19.24
C ALA A 112 -9.61 4.29 -18.82
N LEU A 113 -8.67 4.53 -17.92
CA LEU A 113 -7.82 3.48 -17.37
C LEU A 113 -8.65 2.40 -16.66
N ALA A 114 -9.61 2.81 -15.81
CA ALA A 114 -10.51 1.89 -15.13
C ALA A 114 -11.34 1.06 -16.10
N ALA A 115 -11.85 1.67 -17.18
CA ALA A 115 -12.58 0.96 -18.25
C ALA A 115 -11.68 -0.07 -18.97
N VAL A 116 -10.45 0.30 -19.32
CA VAL A 116 -9.48 -0.63 -19.93
C VAL A 116 -9.18 -1.80 -18.99
N LEU A 117 -8.93 -1.53 -17.71
CA LEU A 117 -8.68 -2.58 -16.72
C LEU A 117 -9.91 -3.47 -16.51
N ALA A 118 -11.11 -2.90 -16.48
CA ALA A 118 -12.35 -3.67 -16.38
C ALA A 118 -12.53 -4.63 -17.57
N VAL A 119 -12.29 -4.15 -18.79
CA VAL A 119 -12.34 -4.99 -20.01
C VAL A 119 -11.28 -6.09 -19.97
N ARG A 120 -10.04 -5.76 -19.59
CA ARG A 120 -8.96 -6.75 -19.46
C ARG A 120 -9.30 -7.81 -18.41
N THR A 121 -9.78 -7.41 -17.24
CA THR A 121 -10.21 -8.31 -16.18
C THR A 121 -11.36 -9.21 -16.60
N TRP A 122 -12.33 -8.66 -17.33
CA TRP A 122 -13.44 -9.44 -17.88
C TRP A 122 -12.96 -10.49 -18.90
N ARG A 123 -12.04 -10.12 -19.82
CA ARG A 123 -11.43 -11.06 -20.77
C ARG A 123 -10.60 -12.13 -20.06
N ALA A 124 -9.77 -11.73 -19.08
CA ALA A 124 -9.00 -12.66 -18.26
C ALA A 124 -9.90 -13.65 -17.50
N GLY A 125 -11.01 -13.19 -16.93
CA GLY A 125 -11.99 -14.05 -16.28
C GLY A 125 -12.63 -15.09 -17.22
N ARG A 126 -12.72 -14.80 -18.53
CA ARG A 126 -13.15 -15.79 -19.51
C ARG A 126 -12.07 -16.82 -19.84
N ALA A 127 -10.83 -16.36 -19.98
CA ALA A 127 -9.70 -17.25 -20.28
C ALA A 127 -9.38 -18.19 -19.12
N LEU A 128 -9.59 -17.77 -17.88
CA LEU A 128 -9.34 -18.58 -16.68
C LEU A 128 -10.38 -19.68 -16.44
N ALA A 129 -11.51 -19.71 -17.17
CA ALA A 129 -12.58 -20.69 -16.95
C ALA A 129 -12.08 -22.13 -17.08
N ALA A 130 -11.37 -22.44 -18.16
CA ALA A 130 -10.81 -23.77 -18.40
C ALA A 130 -9.80 -24.20 -17.30
N GLN A 131 -9.00 -23.25 -16.80
CA GLN A 131 -8.08 -23.51 -15.70
C GLN A 131 -8.81 -23.83 -14.40
N VAL A 132 -9.91 -23.11 -14.12
CA VAL A 132 -10.75 -23.41 -12.94
C VAL A 132 -11.32 -24.81 -13.02
N GLU A 133 -11.80 -25.27 -14.19
CA GLU A 133 -12.32 -26.64 -14.36
C GLU A 133 -11.19 -27.67 -14.17
N ALA A 134 -10.00 -27.40 -14.69
CA ALA A 134 -8.84 -28.28 -14.51
C ALA A 134 -8.39 -28.42 -13.03
N ASP A 135 -8.63 -27.41 -12.20
CA ASP A 135 -8.30 -27.45 -10.76
C ASP A 135 -9.23 -28.38 -9.95
N TYR A 136 -10.38 -28.77 -10.52
CA TYR A 136 -11.38 -29.63 -9.88
C TYR A 136 -11.70 -30.87 -10.75
N PRO A 137 -10.72 -31.75 -10.96
CA PRO A 137 -10.93 -32.92 -11.80
C PRO A 137 -11.98 -33.88 -11.21
N GLY A 138 -12.86 -34.39 -12.06
CA GLY A 138 -13.92 -35.31 -11.67
C GLY A 138 -15.22 -34.68 -11.21
N GLU A 139 -15.29 -33.34 -11.18
CA GLU A 139 -16.52 -32.59 -10.91
C GLU A 139 -17.26 -32.27 -12.22
N ASP A 140 -18.58 -32.37 -12.22
CA ASP A 140 -19.39 -31.94 -13.34
C ASP A 140 -19.33 -30.42 -13.50
N PRO A 141 -18.98 -29.88 -14.69
CA PRO A 141 -18.83 -28.47 -14.88
C PRO A 141 -20.13 -27.70 -14.68
N ASP A 142 -20.15 -26.81 -13.68
CA ASP A 142 -21.17 -25.77 -13.52
C ASP A 142 -20.62 -24.46 -14.06
N TRP A 143 -21.06 -24.08 -15.25
CA TRP A 143 -20.62 -22.89 -15.91
C TRP A 143 -20.83 -21.57 -15.11
N VAL A 144 -21.88 -21.48 -14.29
CA VAL A 144 -22.13 -20.31 -13.44
C VAL A 144 -21.08 -20.25 -12.33
N ARG A 145 -20.80 -21.40 -11.72
CA ARG A 145 -19.80 -21.59 -10.68
C ARG A 145 -18.40 -21.31 -11.21
N THR A 146 -18.00 -21.97 -12.29
CA THR A 146 -16.72 -21.76 -12.98
C THR A 146 -16.49 -20.28 -13.28
N ARG A 147 -17.45 -19.62 -13.90
CA ARG A 147 -17.31 -18.18 -14.21
C ARG A 147 -17.22 -17.30 -12.99
N ARG A 148 -17.89 -17.64 -11.91
CA ARG A 148 -17.80 -16.90 -10.65
C ARG A 148 -16.39 -16.99 -10.09
N ILE A 149 -15.82 -18.17 -9.99
CA ILE A 149 -14.46 -18.41 -9.49
C ILE A 149 -13.44 -17.71 -10.40
N ALA A 150 -13.53 -17.92 -11.71
CA ALA A 150 -12.64 -17.30 -12.69
C ALA A 150 -12.66 -15.77 -12.63
N ARG A 151 -13.83 -15.15 -12.44
CA ARG A 151 -13.94 -13.70 -12.25
C ARG A 151 -13.30 -13.21 -10.96
N ILE A 152 -13.40 -13.99 -9.88
CA ILE A 152 -12.76 -13.62 -8.61
C ILE A 152 -11.23 -13.71 -8.76
N ARG A 153 -10.69 -14.76 -9.40
CA ARG A 153 -9.26 -14.87 -9.72
C ARG A 153 -8.76 -13.71 -10.59
N ALA A 154 -9.50 -13.38 -11.65
CA ALA A 154 -9.16 -12.25 -12.50
C ALA A 154 -9.16 -10.91 -11.76
N ARG A 155 -10.09 -10.72 -10.81
CA ARG A 155 -10.12 -9.53 -9.96
C ARG A 155 -8.97 -9.51 -8.95
N ALA A 156 -8.61 -10.67 -8.39
CA ALA A 156 -7.48 -10.78 -7.49
C ALA A 156 -6.16 -10.36 -8.17
N ALA A 157 -6.02 -10.66 -9.47
CA ALA A 157 -4.87 -10.25 -10.26
C ALA A 157 -4.80 -8.73 -10.56
N LEU A 158 -5.85 -7.93 -10.26
CA LEU A 158 -5.81 -6.47 -10.43
C LEU A 158 -4.71 -5.80 -9.60
N THR A 159 -4.36 -6.35 -8.47
CA THR A 159 -3.25 -5.86 -7.63
C THR A 159 -1.92 -5.87 -8.38
N ASP A 160 -1.72 -6.80 -9.31
CA ASP A 160 -0.51 -6.87 -10.12
C ASP A 160 -0.39 -5.71 -11.13
N HIS A 161 -1.50 -5.02 -11.41
CA HIS A 161 -1.52 -3.80 -12.22
C HIS A 161 -1.28 -2.50 -11.44
N ALA A 162 -1.05 -2.58 -10.12
CA ALA A 162 -0.80 -1.40 -9.29
C ALA A 162 0.35 -0.51 -9.83
N PRO A 163 1.50 -1.05 -10.30
CA PRO A 163 2.53 -0.22 -10.93
C PRO A 163 2.05 0.51 -12.19
N THR A 164 1.23 -0.13 -13.01
CA THR A 164 0.65 0.51 -14.22
C THR A 164 -0.32 1.61 -13.85
N ILE A 165 -1.20 1.37 -12.86
CA ILE A 165 -2.16 2.36 -12.37
C ILE A 165 -1.41 3.58 -11.83
N LEU A 166 -0.41 3.34 -10.98
CA LEU A 166 0.40 4.42 -10.43
C LEU A 166 1.16 5.17 -11.53
N GLY A 167 1.75 4.45 -12.49
CA GLY A 167 2.52 5.05 -13.59
C GLY A 167 1.65 5.95 -14.48
N VAL A 168 0.47 5.50 -14.89
CA VAL A 168 -0.46 6.30 -15.70
C VAL A 168 -0.97 7.50 -14.91
N THR A 169 -1.36 7.30 -13.66
CA THR A 169 -1.81 8.40 -12.79
C THR A 169 -0.73 9.44 -12.61
N SER A 170 0.50 9.02 -12.33
CA SER A 170 1.65 9.92 -12.14
C SER A 170 2.00 10.68 -13.41
N ALA A 171 2.04 10.00 -14.56
CA ALA A 171 2.33 10.63 -15.83
C ALA A 171 1.24 11.66 -16.22
N ALA A 172 -0.03 11.30 -16.06
CA ALA A 172 -1.14 12.21 -16.34
C ALA A 172 -1.10 13.43 -15.39
N THR A 173 -0.90 13.22 -14.09
CA THR A 173 -0.79 14.31 -13.10
C THR A 173 0.39 15.24 -13.44
N LEU A 174 1.53 14.68 -13.79
CA LEU A 174 2.73 15.47 -14.14
C LEU A 174 2.50 16.28 -15.42
N LEU A 175 1.98 15.66 -16.48
CA LEU A 175 1.75 16.33 -17.76
C LEU A 175 0.70 17.44 -17.65
N LEU A 176 -0.43 17.14 -17.01
CA LEU A 176 -1.50 18.11 -16.80
C LEU A 176 -1.07 19.23 -15.84
N GLY A 177 -0.34 18.88 -14.77
CA GLY A 177 0.21 19.88 -13.84
C GLY A 177 1.25 20.78 -14.49
N ALA A 178 2.12 20.23 -15.34
CA ALA A 178 3.08 21.03 -16.11
C ALA A 178 2.38 21.95 -17.12
N ALA A 179 1.36 21.47 -17.81
CA ALA A 179 0.53 22.29 -18.70
C ALA A 179 -0.18 23.41 -17.96
N ALA A 180 -0.73 23.14 -16.76
CA ALA A 180 -1.37 24.16 -15.93
C ALA A 180 -0.36 25.21 -15.46
N LEU A 181 0.83 24.81 -15.03
CA LEU A 181 1.91 25.73 -14.63
C LEU A 181 2.33 26.61 -15.81
N ALA A 182 2.57 26.00 -16.97
CA ALA A 182 2.94 26.74 -18.19
C ALA A 182 1.83 27.72 -18.60
N GLY A 183 0.57 27.29 -18.61
CA GLY A 183 -0.59 28.13 -18.93
C GLY A 183 -0.71 29.32 -17.98
N ALA A 184 -0.63 29.08 -16.66
CA ALA A 184 -0.68 30.13 -15.68
C ALA A 184 0.45 31.14 -15.84
N TRP A 185 1.67 30.66 -16.11
CA TRP A 185 2.87 31.51 -16.24
C TRP A 185 2.87 32.34 -17.53
N THR A 186 2.54 31.71 -18.67
CA THR A 186 2.63 32.37 -19.98
C THR A 186 1.48 33.34 -20.23
N THR A 187 0.27 33.05 -19.71
CA THR A 187 -0.90 33.86 -19.98
C THR A 187 -1.22 34.87 -18.87
N GLY A 188 -0.85 34.57 -17.60
CA GLY A 188 -1.26 35.33 -16.45
C GLY A 188 -2.77 35.41 -16.25
N GLN A 189 -3.55 34.62 -16.99
CA GLN A 189 -5.01 34.61 -16.99
C GLN A 189 -5.56 33.25 -16.58
N VAL A 190 -6.78 33.21 -16.06
CA VAL A 190 -7.49 31.95 -15.78
C VAL A 190 -7.78 31.15 -17.05
N PRO A 191 -7.91 29.81 -16.98
CA PRO A 191 -8.02 28.95 -18.17
C PRO A 191 -9.10 29.37 -19.16
N GLY A 192 -10.29 29.73 -18.69
CA GLY A 192 -11.40 30.16 -19.54
C GLY A 192 -11.09 31.42 -20.33
N ARG A 193 -10.40 32.40 -19.74
CA ARG A 193 -9.97 33.62 -20.42
C ARG A 193 -8.77 33.39 -21.32
N ALA A 194 -7.82 32.60 -20.87
CA ALA A 194 -6.64 32.25 -21.67
C ALA A 194 -7.01 31.54 -22.99
N ALA A 195 -8.10 30.80 -23.00
CA ALA A 195 -8.63 30.11 -24.18
C ALA A 195 -9.70 30.88 -24.96
N ALA A 196 -10.01 32.14 -24.61
CA ALA A 196 -11.13 32.88 -25.21
C ALA A 196 -10.98 33.07 -26.73
N GLU A 197 -9.77 33.23 -27.23
CA GLU A 197 -9.47 33.40 -28.67
C GLU A 197 -9.27 32.06 -29.39
N ALA A 198 -9.29 30.93 -28.67
CA ALA A 198 -9.16 29.61 -29.27
C ALA A 198 -10.46 29.19 -29.97
N PRO A 199 -10.41 28.15 -30.83
CA PRO A 199 -11.66 27.60 -31.42
C PRO A 199 -12.71 27.31 -30.36
N GLY A 200 -13.99 27.59 -30.67
CA GLY A 200 -15.07 27.62 -29.67
C GLY A 200 -15.19 26.35 -28.82
N PHE A 201 -14.86 25.17 -29.34
CA PHE A 201 -14.88 23.93 -28.56
C PHE A 201 -13.75 23.89 -27.49
N ILE A 202 -12.58 24.49 -27.79
CA ILE A 202 -11.45 24.57 -26.83
C ILE A 202 -11.79 25.58 -25.74
N ALA A 203 -12.32 26.74 -26.09
CA ALA A 203 -12.76 27.75 -25.15
C ALA A 203 -13.83 27.19 -24.18
N SER A 204 -14.84 26.52 -24.73
CA SER A 204 -15.89 25.87 -23.93
C SER A 204 -15.35 24.77 -23.01
N LEU A 205 -14.39 23.96 -23.51
CA LEU A 205 -13.75 22.91 -22.69
C LEU A 205 -12.93 23.51 -21.54
N ALA A 206 -12.19 24.58 -21.79
CA ALA A 206 -11.40 25.26 -20.78
C ALA A 206 -12.28 25.88 -19.68
N GLN A 207 -13.37 26.56 -20.07
CA GLN A 207 -14.36 27.11 -19.13
C GLN A 207 -15.03 26.00 -18.31
N THR A 208 -15.45 24.92 -18.97
CA THR A 208 -16.07 23.78 -18.30
C THR A 208 -15.10 23.11 -17.32
N ALA A 209 -13.85 22.90 -17.72
CA ALA A 209 -12.81 22.31 -16.84
C ALA A 209 -12.52 23.22 -15.63
N GLN A 210 -12.47 24.53 -15.83
CA GLN A 210 -12.30 25.52 -14.78
C GLN A 210 -13.45 25.47 -13.76
N ALA A 211 -14.69 25.58 -14.23
CA ALA A 211 -15.88 25.55 -13.39
C ALA A 211 -16.02 24.22 -12.63
N LEU A 212 -15.95 23.08 -13.35
CA LEU A 212 -16.04 21.75 -12.73
C LEU A 212 -14.90 21.51 -11.75
N GLY A 213 -13.67 21.91 -12.08
CA GLY A 213 -12.53 21.74 -11.21
C GLY A 213 -12.71 22.47 -9.87
N SER A 214 -13.16 23.72 -9.91
CA SER A 214 -13.45 24.50 -8.71
C SER A 214 -14.54 23.86 -7.85
N TRP A 215 -15.65 23.42 -8.46
CA TRP A 215 -16.72 22.72 -7.76
C TRP A 215 -16.24 21.39 -7.17
N MET A 216 -15.45 20.61 -7.90
CA MET A 216 -14.93 19.32 -7.44
C MET A 216 -14.00 19.48 -6.24
N ILE A 217 -13.18 20.52 -6.20
CA ILE A 217 -12.34 20.84 -5.03
C ILE A 217 -13.23 21.12 -3.81
N GLY A 218 -14.21 22.01 -3.95
CA GLY A 218 -15.13 22.35 -2.86
C GLY A 218 -15.87 21.12 -2.32
N PHE A 219 -16.42 20.30 -3.23
CA PHE A 219 -17.11 19.07 -2.87
C PHE A 219 -16.16 18.03 -2.25
N GLY A 220 -14.97 17.88 -2.82
CA GLY A 220 -13.93 16.99 -2.27
C GLY A 220 -13.52 17.36 -0.85
N PHE A 221 -13.41 18.66 -0.56
CA PHE A 221 -13.13 19.15 0.78
C PHE A 221 -14.26 18.81 1.78
N ILE A 222 -15.52 19.00 1.38
CA ILE A 222 -16.67 18.62 2.22
C ILE A 222 -16.67 17.11 2.49
N LEU A 223 -16.41 16.30 1.46
CA LEU A 223 -16.29 14.86 1.62
C LEU A 223 -15.16 14.48 2.58
N PHE A 224 -14.00 15.11 2.45
CA PHE A 224 -12.86 14.88 3.33
C PHE A 224 -13.18 15.19 4.80
N VAL A 225 -13.79 16.34 5.06
CA VAL A 225 -14.19 16.73 6.42
C VAL A 225 -15.26 15.78 6.98
N THR A 226 -16.26 15.44 6.18
CA THR A 226 -17.33 14.53 6.62
C THR A 226 -16.79 13.11 6.87
N TRP A 227 -15.87 12.64 6.05
CA TRP A 227 -15.22 11.33 6.20
C TRP A 227 -14.31 11.31 7.43
N GLY A 228 -13.54 12.37 7.65
CA GLY A 228 -12.74 12.55 8.85
C GLY A 228 -13.58 12.55 10.13
N ARG A 229 -14.72 13.27 10.13
CA ARG A 229 -15.67 13.25 11.26
C ARG A 229 -16.29 11.85 11.48
N ARG A 230 -16.62 11.15 10.40
CA ARG A 230 -17.12 9.78 10.48
C ARG A 230 -16.06 8.83 11.04
N ALA A 231 -14.83 8.92 10.57
CA ALA A 231 -13.71 8.15 11.08
C ALA A 231 -13.46 8.37 12.58
N TYR A 232 -13.66 9.61 13.05
CA TYR A 232 -13.54 9.91 14.46
C TYR A 232 -14.65 9.27 15.31
N ARG A 233 -15.89 9.18 14.79
CA ARG A 233 -17.07 8.71 15.51
C ARG A 233 -17.34 7.21 15.34
N ASP A 234 -17.02 6.64 14.19
CA ASP A 234 -17.30 5.26 13.83
C ASP A 234 -16.06 4.37 13.98
N PRO A 235 -16.07 3.38 14.91
CA PRO A 235 -14.96 2.45 15.09
C PRO A 235 -14.61 1.66 13.84
N ALA A 236 -15.58 1.30 12.99
CA ALA A 236 -15.33 0.56 11.75
C ALA A 236 -14.60 1.42 10.71
N ALA A 237 -15.03 2.67 10.52
CA ALA A 237 -14.35 3.62 9.65
C ALA A 237 -12.93 3.93 10.15
N ARG A 238 -12.75 4.11 11.46
CA ARG A 238 -11.45 4.31 12.09
C ARG A 238 -10.52 3.11 11.86
N ARG A 239 -11.03 1.88 11.98
CA ARG A 239 -10.27 0.66 11.71
C ARG A 239 -9.79 0.61 10.26
N THR A 240 -10.66 0.94 9.30
CA THR A 240 -10.30 0.96 7.88
C THR A 240 -9.19 1.98 7.58
N ILE A 241 -9.29 3.19 8.14
CA ILE A 241 -8.24 4.21 8.00
C ILE A 241 -6.95 3.78 8.69
N GLY A 242 -7.05 3.15 9.87
CA GLY A 242 -5.91 2.59 10.59
C GLY A 242 -5.17 1.55 9.77
N ILE A 243 -5.87 0.63 9.09
CA ILE A 243 -5.27 -0.37 8.21
C ILE A 243 -4.52 0.30 7.04
N LEU A 244 -5.15 1.29 6.38
CA LEU A 244 -4.51 2.03 5.29
C LEU A 244 -3.27 2.79 5.77
N TRP A 245 -3.36 3.38 6.96
CA TRP A 245 -2.24 4.07 7.58
C TRP A 245 -1.10 3.10 7.91
N ASP A 246 -1.39 1.97 8.53
CA ASP A 246 -0.41 0.95 8.89
C ASP A 246 0.30 0.39 7.65
N VAL A 247 -0.43 0.13 6.56
CA VAL A 247 0.17 -0.29 5.28
C VAL A 247 1.06 0.80 4.69
N GLY A 248 0.58 2.05 4.66
CA GLY A 248 1.31 3.18 4.07
C GLY A 248 2.53 3.63 4.86
N THR A 249 2.55 3.40 6.17
CA THR A 249 3.64 3.80 7.08
C THR A 249 4.41 2.63 7.68
N PHE A 250 4.21 1.43 7.16
CA PHE A 250 4.70 0.20 7.76
C PHE A 250 6.23 0.22 7.96
N TRP A 251 7.01 0.42 6.91
CA TRP A 251 8.46 0.37 6.93
C TRP A 251 9.03 0.72 5.55
N PRO A 252 10.07 1.56 5.41
CA PRO A 252 10.72 2.37 6.45
C PRO A 252 9.79 3.47 6.98
N ARG A 253 10.11 3.97 8.18
CA ARG A 253 9.33 5.02 8.84
C ARG A 253 9.14 6.25 7.96
N ALA A 254 7.91 6.73 7.83
CA ALA A 254 7.64 8.06 7.32
C ALA A 254 8.12 9.10 8.34
N ALA A 255 9.22 9.78 8.05
CA ALA A 255 9.79 10.80 8.94
C ALA A 255 8.98 12.10 8.84
N HIS A 256 7.80 12.12 9.45
CA HIS A 256 7.00 13.32 9.58
C HIS A 256 6.77 13.63 11.06
N PRO A 257 7.01 14.88 11.55
CA PRO A 257 6.93 15.22 12.98
C PRO A 257 5.54 14.98 13.58
N PHE A 258 4.47 15.04 12.77
CA PHE A 258 3.09 14.81 13.20
C PHE A 258 2.56 13.42 12.84
N ALA A 259 3.34 12.58 12.14
CA ALA A 259 2.95 11.22 11.88
C ALA A 259 3.13 10.37 13.14
N PRO A 260 2.16 9.52 13.52
CA PRO A 260 2.36 8.57 14.60
C PRO A 260 3.50 7.60 14.22
N PRO A 261 4.18 7.01 15.23
CA PRO A 261 5.21 6.00 14.99
C PRO A 261 4.66 4.88 14.12
N CYS A 262 5.50 4.39 13.20
CA CYS A 262 5.18 3.21 12.41
C CYS A 262 4.88 2.02 13.33
N TYR A 263 3.81 1.29 13.06
CA TYR A 263 3.42 0.12 13.83
C TYR A 263 4.54 -0.92 13.91
N ALA A 264 5.26 -1.14 12.81
CA ALA A 264 6.35 -2.10 12.72
C ALA A 264 7.51 -1.76 13.66
N GLU A 265 7.82 -0.47 13.89
CA GLU A 265 8.90 -0.05 14.80
C GLU A 265 8.69 -0.55 16.22
N ARG A 266 7.45 -0.73 16.64
CA ARG A 266 7.10 -1.26 17.95
C ARG A 266 6.87 -2.76 17.92
N ALA A 267 6.11 -3.24 16.94
CA ALA A 267 5.70 -4.64 16.87
C ALA A 267 6.86 -5.58 16.56
N VAL A 268 7.78 -5.21 15.66
CA VAL A 268 8.90 -6.07 15.27
C VAL A 268 9.89 -6.31 16.43
N PRO A 269 10.39 -5.27 17.12
CA PRO A 269 11.26 -5.48 18.28
C PRO A 269 10.60 -6.25 19.42
N ASP A 270 9.33 -5.97 19.72
CA ASP A 270 8.58 -6.67 20.78
C ASP A 270 8.41 -8.15 20.42
N LEU A 271 8.03 -8.47 19.19
CA LEU A 271 7.89 -9.85 18.73
C LEU A 271 9.25 -10.58 18.75
N THR A 272 10.31 -9.94 18.29
CA THR A 272 11.68 -10.48 18.34
C THR A 272 12.10 -10.80 19.78
N TRP A 273 11.88 -9.84 20.69
CA TRP A 273 12.21 -10.02 22.11
C TRP A 273 11.41 -11.14 22.75
N ARG A 274 10.11 -11.24 22.49
CA ARG A 274 9.24 -12.32 23.00
C ARG A 274 9.71 -13.69 22.52
N MET A 275 9.98 -13.86 21.24
CA MET A 275 10.50 -15.11 20.69
C MET A 275 11.84 -15.50 21.32
N ALA A 276 12.78 -14.56 21.40
CA ALA A 276 14.09 -14.81 21.99
C ALA A 276 13.99 -15.18 23.48
N THR A 277 13.25 -14.38 24.26
CA THR A 277 13.07 -14.60 25.70
C THR A 277 12.38 -15.93 25.99
N TRP A 278 11.32 -16.25 25.27
CA TRP A 278 10.62 -17.51 25.47
C TRP A 278 11.51 -18.71 25.14
N THR A 279 12.20 -18.67 24.00
CA THR A 279 13.10 -19.74 23.57
C THR A 279 14.27 -19.93 24.55
N ASP A 280 14.86 -18.83 25.04
CA ASP A 280 15.95 -18.90 26.01
C ASP A 280 15.50 -19.42 27.38
N ARG A 281 14.28 -19.08 27.83
CA ARG A 281 13.75 -19.52 29.13
C ARG A 281 13.29 -20.97 29.13
N THR A 282 12.66 -21.40 28.04
CA THR A 282 12.04 -22.72 27.97
C THR A 282 12.90 -23.77 27.29
N GLY A 283 13.94 -23.35 26.55
CA GLY A 283 14.64 -24.23 25.62
C GLY A 283 13.73 -24.75 24.49
N GLY A 284 12.54 -24.18 24.36
CA GLY A 284 11.49 -24.61 23.44
C GLY A 284 11.79 -24.28 21.98
N ARG A 285 10.93 -24.78 21.13
CA ARG A 285 10.86 -24.51 19.68
C ARG A 285 9.50 -23.92 19.35
N LEU A 286 9.43 -23.04 18.37
CA LEU A 286 8.17 -22.40 18.01
C LEU A 286 7.99 -22.23 16.51
N VAL A 287 6.73 -22.25 16.07
CA VAL A 287 6.32 -21.82 14.73
C VAL A 287 5.67 -20.46 14.88
N ILE A 288 6.30 -19.44 14.30
CA ILE A 288 5.66 -18.12 14.18
C ILE A 288 4.79 -18.12 12.93
N SER A 289 3.52 -17.76 13.08
CA SER A 289 2.58 -17.70 11.96
C SER A 289 2.10 -16.28 11.72
N GLY A 290 2.10 -15.84 10.47
CA GLY A 290 1.70 -14.50 10.07
C GLY A 290 0.73 -14.50 8.91
N HIS A 291 -0.42 -13.83 9.08
CA HIS A 291 -1.41 -13.58 8.05
C HIS A 291 -1.26 -12.17 7.50
N SER A 292 -1.33 -12.03 6.18
CA SER A 292 -1.34 -10.71 5.54
C SER A 292 -0.11 -9.88 5.96
N GLN A 293 -0.30 -8.65 6.45
CA GLN A 293 0.77 -7.83 7.00
C GLN A 293 1.51 -8.52 8.17
N GLY A 294 0.85 -9.40 8.90
CA GLY A 294 1.49 -10.23 9.93
C GLY A 294 2.60 -11.12 9.38
N SER A 295 2.55 -11.52 8.09
CA SER A 295 3.65 -12.24 7.42
C SER A 295 4.90 -11.37 7.33
N VAL A 296 4.73 -10.08 7.04
CA VAL A 296 5.82 -9.12 6.90
C VAL A 296 6.44 -8.83 8.27
N LEU A 297 5.60 -8.64 9.30
CA LEU A 297 6.04 -8.48 10.69
C LEU A 297 6.83 -9.71 11.17
N SER A 298 6.31 -10.90 10.90
CA SER A 298 6.93 -12.16 11.29
C SER A 298 8.28 -12.36 10.60
N ALA A 299 8.36 -12.11 9.29
CA ALA A 299 9.59 -12.18 8.53
C ALA A 299 10.65 -11.18 9.06
N ALA A 300 10.25 -9.93 9.27
CA ALA A 300 11.12 -8.89 9.81
C ALA A 300 11.63 -9.23 11.24
N ALA A 301 10.76 -9.79 12.09
CA ALA A 301 11.11 -10.17 13.44
C ALA A 301 12.04 -11.39 13.48
N VAL A 302 11.79 -12.39 12.66
CA VAL A 302 12.65 -13.58 12.54
C VAL A 302 14.02 -13.18 12.01
N TRP A 303 14.10 -12.24 11.09
CA TRP A 303 15.39 -11.74 10.60
C TRP A 303 16.26 -11.12 11.69
N GLN A 304 15.65 -10.45 12.65
CA GLN A 304 16.36 -9.81 13.78
C GLN A 304 16.73 -10.76 14.92
N LEU A 305 16.29 -12.02 14.87
CA LEU A 305 16.62 -12.99 15.91
C LEU A 305 18.12 -13.34 15.91
N PRO A 306 18.72 -13.51 17.10
CA PRO A 306 20.05 -14.13 17.21
C PRO A 306 20.06 -15.52 16.53
N LEU A 307 21.16 -15.87 15.88
CA LEU A 307 21.27 -17.11 15.09
C LEU A 307 20.88 -18.37 15.89
N ARG A 308 21.27 -18.45 17.18
CA ARG A 308 20.89 -19.55 18.08
C ARG A 308 19.39 -19.70 18.26
N THR A 309 18.67 -18.58 18.35
CA THR A 309 17.21 -18.56 18.50
C THR A 309 16.55 -18.87 17.17
N ARG A 310 17.04 -18.28 16.08
CA ARG A 310 16.52 -18.46 14.71
C ARG A 310 16.47 -19.93 14.30
N ARG A 311 17.45 -20.75 14.69
CA ARG A 311 17.47 -22.21 14.44
C ARG A 311 16.36 -22.98 15.16
N ARG A 312 15.65 -22.36 16.10
CA ARG A 312 14.53 -22.94 16.86
C ARG A 312 13.18 -22.39 16.47
N VAL A 313 13.17 -21.52 15.47
CA VAL A 313 11.97 -20.83 15.00
C VAL A 313 11.72 -21.24 13.55
N ALA A 314 10.51 -21.72 13.27
CA ALA A 314 9.99 -21.89 11.92
C ALA A 314 9.05 -20.76 11.58
N LEU A 315 8.99 -20.43 10.29
CA LEU A 315 8.12 -19.38 9.77
C LEU A 315 6.98 -19.99 8.93
N LEU A 316 5.74 -19.64 9.25
CA LEU A 316 4.55 -19.98 8.47
C LEU A 316 3.86 -18.68 8.04
N THR A 317 3.96 -18.35 6.76
CA THR A 317 3.28 -17.19 6.18
C THR A 317 2.08 -17.62 5.37
N TYR A 318 1.03 -16.82 5.36
CA TYR A 318 -0.17 -17.11 4.59
C TYR A 318 -0.93 -15.84 4.22
N GLY A 319 -1.55 -15.85 3.03
CA GLY A 319 -2.10 -14.62 2.46
C GLY A 319 -1.04 -13.51 2.40
N SER A 320 0.19 -13.88 2.14
CA SER A 320 1.36 -13.05 2.36
C SER A 320 1.58 -12.04 1.22
N PRO A 321 1.68 -10.73 1.51
CA PRO A 321 2.04 -9.71 0.54
C PRO A 321 3.55 -9.52 0.35
N LEU A 322 4.40 -10.37 0.95
CA LEU A 322 5.86 -10.22 1.02
C LEU A 322 6.49 -9.92 -0.35
N GLU A 323 6.23 -10.75 -1.35
CA GLU A 323 6.77 -10.50 -2.70
C GLU A 323 5.86 -9.56 -3.48
N ARG A 324 4.55 -9.86 -3.51
CA ARG A 324 3.58 -9.21 -4.38
C ARG A 324 3.45 -7.71 -4.18
N LEU A 325 3.55 -7.24 -2.93
CA LEU A 325 3.50 -5.84 -2.58
C LEU A 325 4.83 -5.35 -2.02
N TYR A 326 5.30 -5.90 -0.90
CA TYR A 326 6.47 -5.37 -0.21
C TYR A 326 7.76 -5.57 -1.01
N GLY A 327 7.96 -6.72 -1.63
CA GLY A 327 9.14 -6.97 -2.47
C GLY A 327 9.21 -6.06 -3.69
N ARG A 328 8.07 -5.75 -4.30
CA ARG A 328 8.01 -4.85 -5.46
C ARG A 328 8.24 -3.37 -5.12
N TRP A 329 7.69 -2.92 -3.97
CA TRP A 329 7.74 -1.50 -3.58
C TRP A 329 8.91 -1.16 -2.67
N PHE A 330 9.41 -2.14 -1.92
CA PHE A 330 10.53 -2.00 -0.99
C PHE A 330 11.59 -3.08 -1.24
N PRO A 331 12.17 -3.16 -2.46
CA PRO A 331 13.04 -4.26 -2.86
C PRO A 331 14.30 -4.38 -1.99
N GLN A 332 14.75 -3.26 -1.40
CA GLN A 332 15.91 -3.26 -0.50
C GLN A 332 15.66 -4.06 0.80
N TYR A 333 14.39 -4.16 1.23
CA TYR A 333 14.02 -4.83 2.49
C TYR A 333 13.37 -6.20 2.27
N PHE A 334 12.61 -6.35 1.18
CA PHE A 334 11.81 -7.54 0.91
C PHE A 334 11.95 -8.02 -0.54
N GLY A 335 12.96 -7.55 -1.26
CA GLY A 335 13.26 -8.04 -2.59
C GLY A 335 13.78 -9.48 -2.59
N PRO A 336 13.97 -10.09 -3.77
CA PRO A 336 14.36 -11.49 -3.89
C PRO A 336 15.59 -11.87 -3.09
N ALA A 337 16.67 -11.08 -3.20
CA ALA A 337 17.90 -11.34 -2.46
C ALA A 337 17.70 -11.34 -0.94
N CYS A 338 16.80 -10.45 -0.45
CA CYS A 338 16.47 -10.41 0.97
C CYS A 338 15.65 -11.64 1.40
N LEU A 339 14.64 -12.01 0.61
CA LEU A 339 13.82 -13.19 0.91
C LEU A 339 14.64 -14.49 0.80
N ASP A 340 15.54 -14.58 -0.17
CA ASP A 340 16.49 -15.69 -0.29
C ASP A 340 17.43 -15.76 0.92
N GLY A 341 17.97 -14.62 1.36
CA GLY A 341 18.76 -14.52 2.59
C GLY A 341 17.98 -14.96 3.83
N LEU A 342 16.74 -14.51 3.99
CA LEU A 342 15.88 -14.97 5.08
C LEU A 342 15.66 -16.48 5.03
N ARG A 343 15.44 -17.03 3.83
CA ARG A 343 15.26 -18.47 3.64
C ARG A 343 16.49 -19.28 4.05
N GLN A 344 17.68 -18.79 3.73
CA GLN A 344 18.94 -19.45 4.11
C GLN A 344 19.19 -19.45 5.61
N GLU A 345 18.75 -18.41 6.28
CA GLU A 345 19.02 -18.20 7.70
C GLU A 345 17.94 -18.78 8.63
N VAL A 346 16.68 -18.89 8.18
CA VAL A 346 15.59 -19.51 8.95
C VAL A 346 15.67 -21.03 8.83
N HIS A 347 15.40 -21.74 9.92
CA HIS A 347 15.49 -23.22 9.92
C HIS A 347 14.53 -23.84 8.89
N CYS A 348 13.28 -23.43 8.87
CA CYS A 348 12.29 -23.80 7.86
C CYS A 348 11.21 -22.74 7.71
N TRP A 349 10.71 -22.62 6.49
CA TRP A 349 9.69 -21.65 6.12
C TRP A 349 8.69 -22.29 5.16
N ARG A 350 7.39 -22.04 5.36
CA ARG A 350 6.31 -22.39 4.43
C ARG A 350 5.42 -21.19 4.22
N ASN A 351 4.91 -21.04 2.99
CA ASN A 351 3.98 -20.00 2.59
C ASN A 351 2.73 -20.62 1.96
N LEU A 352 1.54 -20.25 2.46
CA LEU A 352 0.24 -20.67 1.93
C LEU A 352 -0.38 -19.52 1.14
N TRP A 353 -0.89 -19.81 -0.03
CA TRP A 353 -1.48 -18.81 -0.90
C TRP A 353 -2.64 -19.36 -1.73
N ARG A 354 -3.52 -18.45 -2.19
CA ARG A 354 -4.67 -18.77 -3.05
C ARG A 354 -4.67 -17.88 -4.30
N PRO A 355 -5.02 -18.41 -5.49
CA PRO A 355 -5.15 -17.58 -6.70
C PRO A 355 -6.28 -16.55 -6.64
N THR A 356 -7.21 -16.71 -5.71
CA THR A 356 -8.34 -15.82 -5.45
C THR A 356 -8.02 -14.69 -4.48
N ASP A 357 -6.83 -14.71 -3.87
CA ASP A 357 -6.38 -13.71 -2.91
C ASP A 357 -5.86 -12.45 -3.64
N PRO A 358 -6.47 -11.26 -3.44
CA PRO A 358 -6.01 -10.03 -4.08
C PRO A 358 -4.76 -9.42 -3.44
N ILE A 359 -4.38 -9.86 -2.23
CA ILE A 359 -3.28 -9.28 -1.43
C ILE A 359 -2.11 -10.24 -1.36
N GLY A 360 -2.38 -11.46 -0.92
CA GLY A 360 -1.38 -12.51 -0.77
C GLY A 360 -1.02 -13.19 -2.08
N GLY A 361 0.16 -13.82 -2.08
CA GLY A 361 0.64 -14.59 -3.22
C GLY A 361 1.82 -15.48 -2.85
N PRO A 362 2.41 -16.17 -3.85
CA PRO A 362 3.65 -16.88 -3.66
C PRO A 362 4.79 -15.88 -3.39
N VAL A 363 5.82 -16.33 -2.68
CA VAL A 363 7.03 -15.54 -2.39
C VAL A 363 8.18 -15.83 -3.36
N HIS A 364 8.02 -16.88 -4.20
CA HIS A 364 8.96 -17.26 -5.26
C HIS A 364 10.42 -17.46 -4.78
N VAL A 365 10.58 -17.94 -3.56
CA VAL A 365 11.89 -18.31 -3.02
C VAL A 365 12.13 -19.78 -3.27
N THR A 366 13.06 -20.08 -4.15
CA THR A 366 13.44 -21.45 -4.53
C THR A 366 14.88 -21.72 -4.14
N SER A 367 15.15 -22.93 -3.70
CA SER A 367 16.50 -23.40 -3.42
C SER A 367 16.68 -24.82 -3.96
N PRO A 368 17.78 -25.10 -4.69
CA PRO A 368 18.02 -26.45 -5.19
C PRO A 368 18.30 -27.47 -4.09
N THR A 369 18.67 -27.01 -2.89
CA THR A 369 19.09 -27.88 -1.77
C THR A 369 18.11 -27.90 -0.60
N GLN A 370 17.04 -27.12 -0.65
CA GLN A 370 16.08 -26.99 0.46
C GLN A 370 14.64 -27.07 -0.05
N PRO A 371 13.70 -27.55 0.79
CA PRO A 371 12.28 -27.56 0.42
C PRO A 371 11.79 -26.19 -0.02
N GLU A 372 10.92 -26.17 -1.03
CA GLU A 372 10.27 -24.95 -1.49
C GLU A 372 9.54 -24.24 -0.35
N VAL A 373 9.59 -22.92 -0.35
CA VAL A 373 8.85 -22.11 0.62
C VAL A 373 7.37 -22.14 0.29
N ASP A 374 7.02 -21.93 -0.97
CA ASP A 374 5.63 -21.91 -1.39
C ASP A 374 5.05 -23.34 -1.43
N ARG A 375 3.91 -23.53 -0.79
CA ARG A 375 3.07 -24.71 -1.06
C ARG A 375 2.39 -24.53 -2.42
N ALA A 376 2.00 -25.62 -3.06
CA ALA A 376 1.08 -25.58 -4.19
C ALA A 376 -0.15 -24.73 -3.84
N ALA A 377 -0.68 -24.00 -4.82
CA ALA A 377 -1.82 -23.11 -4.62
C ALA A 377 -2.99 -23.84 -3.93
N LEU A 378 -3.50 -23.26 -2.85
CA LEU A 378 -4.65 -23.82 -2.16
C LEU A 378 -5.89 -23.70 -3.03
N LYS A 379 -6.72 -24.74 -3.00
CA LYS A 379 -8.01 -24.71 -3.69
C LYS A 379 -8.93 -23.67 -3.04
N ASP A 380 -9.51 -22.80 -3.86
CA ASP A 380 -10.50 -21.83 -3.39
C ASP A 380 -11.53 -21.57 -4.49
N PRO A 381 -12.76 -22.07 -4.27
CA PRO A 381 -13.27 -22.72 -3.05
C PRO A 381 -12.64 -24.09 -2.80
N LEU A 382 -12.71 -24.56 -1.55
CA LEU A 382 -12.16 -25.85 -1.17
C LEU A 382 -12.85 -27.01 -1.90
N ALA A 383 -14.16 -26.91 -2.14
CA ALA A 383 -14.97 -27.84 -2.92
C ALA A 383 -15.68 -27.09 -4.04
N TYR A 384 -15.67 -27.68 -5.25
CA TYR A 384 -16.36 -27.10 -6.41
C TYR A 384 -17.84 -27.37 -6.38
N GLY A 385 -18.22 -28.64 -6.23
CA GLY A 385 -19.60 -29.10 -6.14
C GLY A 385 -20.19 -29.00 -4.73
N ARG A 386 -21.39 -29.57 -4.57
CA ARG A 386 -22.04 -29.75 -3.29
C ARG A 386 -21.71 -31.14 -2.77
N THR A 387 -21.38 -31.25 -1.49
CA THR A 387 -21.16 -32.52 -0.82
C THR A 387 -22.25 -32.77 0.22
N ARG A 388 -22.28 -33.98 0.75
CA ARG A 388 -23.22 -34.34 1.81
C ARG A 388 -22.97 -33.52 3.09
N GLU A 389 -21.69 -33.28 3.37
CA GLU A 389 -21.23 -32.49 4.52
C GLU A 389 -21.40 -30.98 4.27
N GLN A 390 -21.39 -30.56 3.00
CA GLN A 390 -21.58 -29.17 2.59
C GLN A 390 -22.66 -29.07 1.50
N PRO A 391 -23.95 -29.06 1.91
CA PRO A 391 -25.07 -29.01 0.96
C PRO A 391 -25.20 -27.67 0.26
N LEU A 392 -24.52 -26.62 0.75
CA LEU A 392 -24.37 -25.33 0.08
C LEU A 392 -23.01 -25.27 -0.67
N PRO A 393 -22.94 -24.53 -1.78
CA PRO A 393 -21.68 -24.35 -2.48
C PRO A 393 -20.62 -23.74 -1.56
N ALA A 394 -19.44 -24.36 -1.47
CA ALA A 394 -18.36 -23.84 -0.65
C ALA A 394 -18.04 -22.38 -1.03
N PRO A 395 -17.84 -21.46 -0.06
CA PRO A 395 -17.54 -20.07 -0.34
C PRO A 395 -16.15 -19.93 -0.96
N VAL A 396 -15.97 -18.89 -1.78
CA VAL A 396 -14.63 -18.43 -2.18
C VAL A 396 -14.14 -17.51 -1.08
N LEU A 397 -13.05 -17.87 -0.42
CA LEU A 397 -12.56 -17.21 0.78
C LEU A 397 -11.55 -16.09 0.49
N GLY A 398 -10.83 -16.19 -0.62
CA GLY A 398 -9.85 -15.19 -1.03
C GLY A 398 -8.77 -14.97 0.02
N HIS A 399 -8.73 -13.76 0.57
CA HIS A 399 -7.75 -13.34 1.59
C HIS A 399 -8.10 -13.79 3.01
N SER A 400 -9.27 -14.36 3.23
CA SER A 400 -9.77 -14.69 4.56
C SER A 400 -9.62 -16.18 4.89
N GLU A 401 -9.77 -16.54 6.17
CA GLU A 401 -9.96 -17.90 6.67
C GLU A 401 -8.87 -18.91 6.22
N TYR A 402 -7.61 -18.47 6.13
CA TYR A 402 -6.49 -19.39 5.87
C TYR A 402 -6.28 -20.39 7.01
N GLN A 403 -6.55 -19.98 8.25
CA GLN A 403 -6.37 -20.83 9.43
C GLN A 403 -7.43 -21.93 9.54
N ALA A 404 -8.56 -21.77 8.85
CA ALA A 404 -9.59 -22.81 8.76
C ALA A 404 -9.32 -23.82 7.64
N ASP A 405 -8.34 -23.55 6.78
CA ASP A 405 -7.92 -24.49 5.73
C ASP A 405 -7.12 -25.65 6.35
N PRO A 406 -7.42 -26.91 6.04
CA PRO A 406 -6.67 -28.05 6.56
C PRO A 406 -5.17 -27.97 6.35
N ALA A 407 -4.73 -27.37 5.24
CA ALA A 407 -3.33 -27.13 4.93
C ALA A 407 -2.59 -26.31 5.98
N PHE A 408 -3.29 -25.45 6.72
CA PHE A 408 -2.67 -24.65 7.77
C PHE A 408 -2.15 -25.52 8.92
N ASP A 409 -2.98 -26.43 9.41
CA ASP A 409 -2.60 -27.32 10.50
C ASP A 409 -1.57 -28.37 10.05
N GLU A 410 -1.69 -28.89 8.82
CA GLU A 410 -0.71 -29.80 8.22
C GLU A 410 0.68 -29.15 8.18
N GLU A 411 0.80 -27.96 7.61
CA GLU A 411 2.10 -27.28 7.48
C GLU A 411 2.63 -26.79 8.83
N ARG A 412 1.77 -26.32 9.72
CA ARG A 412 2.15 -25.95 11.08
C ARG A 412 2.77 -27.13 11.83
N LYS A 413 2.17 -28.31 11.74
CA LYS A 413 2.68 -29.54 12.33
C LYS A 413 3.99 -29.96 11.67
N ALA A 414 4.03 -30.01 10.35
CA ALA A 414 5.22 -30.39 9.59
C ALA A 414 6.42 -29.46 9.89
N LEU A 415 6.18 -28.15 10.05
CA LEU A 415 7.22 -27.19 10.45
C LEU A 415 7.72 -27.46 11.88
N LEU A 416 6.81 -27.75 12.80
CA LEU A 416 7.17 -28.07 14.17
C LEU A 416 8.01 -29.35 14.24
N ASP A 417 7.67 -30.38 13.47
CA ASP A 417 8.38 -31.66 13.43
C ASP A 417 9.80 -31.53 12.84
N ARG A 418 10.01 -30.58 11.92
CA ARG A 418 11.34 -30.29 11.35
C ARG A 418 12.26 -29.55 12.30
N LEU A 419 11.72 -28.82 13.27
CA LEU A 419 12.53 -28.08 14.23
C LEU A 419 13.32 -29.02 15.14
N PRO A 420 14.56 -28.66 15.54
CA PRO A 420 15.35 -29.45 16.50
C PRO A 420 14.56 -29.70 17.77
N PRO A 421 14.76 -30.84 18.45
CA PRO A 421 14.14 -31.10 19.74
C PRO A 421 14.33 -29.95 20.73
N ALA A 422 13.39 -29.77 21.65
CA ALA A 422 13.55 -28.81 22.72
C ALA A 422 14.82 -29.15 23.54
N ALA A 423 15.64 -28.15 23.80
CA ALA A 423 16.78 -28.32 24.69
C ALA A 423 16.29 -28.16 26.13
N LEU A 424 17.01 -28.77 27.06
CA LEU A 424 16.75 -28.53 28.47
C LEU A 424 16.88 -27.02 28.78
N PRO A 425 15.97 -26.46 29.60
CA PRO A 425 16.05 -25.07 30.00
C PRO A 425 17.43 -24.81 30.65
N ARG A 426 18.08 -23.71 30.30
CA ARG A 426 19.27 -23.28 30.99
C ARG A 426 18.89 -22.98 32.42
N GLN A 427 19.45 -23.74 33.38
CA GLN A 427 19.40 -23.36 34.77
C GLN A 427 20.05 -21.97 34.90
N ARG A 428 19.30 -20.99 35.38
CA ARG A 428 19.93 -19.74 35.78
C ARG A 428 21.00 -20.06 36.81
N PRO A 429 22.23 -19.51 36.70
CA PRO A 429 23.12 -19.49 37.84
C PRO A 429 22.32 -18.88 39.00
N GLU A 430 22.18 -19.61 40.10
CA GLU A 430 21.62 -19.04 41.33
C GLU A 430 22.34 -17.73 41.60
N ALA A 431 21.59 -16.65 41.74
CA ALA A 431 22.16 -15.37 42.15
C ALA A 431 22.85 -15.62 43.48
N VAL A 432 24.16 -15.56 43.45
CA VAL A 432 25.00 -15.65 44.69
C VAL A 432 24.43 -14.59 45.64
N ARG A 433 23.68 -15.03 46.64
CA ARG A 433 23.27 -14.17 47.74
C ARG A 433 24.57 -13.70 48.38
N ILE A 434 24.97 -12.47 48.11
CA ILE A 434 25.97 -11.77 48.88
C ILE A 434 25.34 -11.62 50.27
N GLN A 435 25.68 -12.53 51.17
CA GLN A 435 25.41 -12.35 52.58
C GLN A 435 26.23 -11.14 53.04
N GLY A 436 25.53 -10.03 53.20
CA GLY A 436 26.09 -8.86 53.82
C GLY A 436 26.51 -9.22 55.26
N SER A 437 27.80 -9.30 55.50
CA SER A 437 28.36 -9.36 56.86
C SER A 437 27.96 -8.10 57.63
N SER A 438 26.94 -8.21 58.46
CA SER A 438 26.62 -7.19 59.44
C SER A 438 27.72 -7.23 60.51
N GLY A 439 28.80 -6.43 60.31
CA GLY A 439 29.75 -6.11 61.35
C GLY A 439 29.04 -5.29 62.43
N ARG A 440 28.76 -5.92 63.56
CA ARG A 440 28.48 -5.20 64.81
C ARG A 440 29.80 -4.58 65.25
N SER A 441 29.91 -3.27 65.20
CA SER A 441 30.87 -2.53 66.05
C SER A 441 30.12 -2.08 67.28
N SER A 442 30.41 -2.75 68.39
CA SER A 442 30.21 -2.24 69.71
C SER A 442 31.37 -1.28 70.06
N GLY A 443 31.01 -0.07 70.49
CA GLY A 443 31.90 0.97 70.96
C GLY A 443 31.08 2.22 71.24
#